data_a69f5e44896ede6c1051fb791735d604
#
_entry.id   a69f5e44896ede6c1051fb791735d604
#
_cell.length_a   1.000
_cell.length_b   1.000
_cell.length_c   1.000
_cell.angle_alpha   90.00
_cell.angle_beta   90.00
_cell.angle_gamma   90.00
#
_symmetry.space_group_name_H-M   'P 1'
#
loop_
_entity.id
_entity.type
_entity.pdbx_description
1 polymer ?
#
loop_
_entity_poly.entity_id
_entity_poly.type
_entity_poly.pdbx_seq_one_letter_code
_entity_poly.pdbx_strand_id
1 'polypeptide(L)'
;SKDLNKWRGESDYQAFWHLYHQKTKQISLTLNARMIFNELEISRVELLGCSKYLGSKSNISEYHNEKSLNMHDEKSLTYLAYGANLWLKNATNFDLSNESMNILQVFNKKFNIDHSLDSIRDKLIENIEDQREFEKLSIEFLQKLNLVKDAPHEDESIDPDEAPGTND
;
A
#
# COMPACT_ATOMS: atom_id res chain seq x y z
N SER A 1 11.61 -22.91 7.50
CA SER A 1 10.20 -23.25 7.53
C SER A 1 9.34 -22.08 7.11
N LYS A 2 8.09 -22.34 6.70
CA LYS A 2 7.14 -21.29 6.33
C LYS A 2 6.89 -20.32 7.48
N ASP A 3 6.79 -20.81 8.72
CA ASP A 3 6.57 -19.97 9.90
C ASP A 3 7.74 -19.04 10.16
N LEU A 4 8.95 -19.51 9.98
CA LEU A 4 10.16 -18.69 10.13
C LEU A 4 10.21 -17.60 9.05
N ASN A 5 9.90 -17.92 7.80
CA ASN A 5 9.88 -16.95 6.71
C ASN A 5 8.80 -15.90 6.91
N LYS A 6 7.61 -16.29 7.37
CA LYS A 6 6.53 -15.37 7.73
C LYS A 6 6.99 -14.40 8.81
N TRP A 7 7.61 -14.91 9.86
CA TRP A 7 8.09 -14.08 10.96
C TRP A 7 9.20 -13.12 10.52
N ARG A 8 10.13 -13.59 9.68
CA ARG A 8 11.15 -12.74 9.06
C ARG A 8 10.54 -11.68 8.15
N GLY A 9 9.51 -12.03 7.38
CA GLY A 9 8.80 -11.10 6.53
C GLY A 9 8.13 -9.98 7.30
N GLU A 10 7.52 -10.29 8.43
CA GLU A 10 6.92 -9.29 9.32
C GLU A 10 7.99 -8.38 9.92
N SER A 11 9.11 -8.94 10.35
CA SER A 11 10.26 -8.16 10.87
C SER A 11 10.84 -7.27 9.77
N ASP A 12 11.01 -7.80 8.57
CA ASP A 12 11.54 -7.03 7.43
C ASP A 12 10.60 -5.88 7.07
N TYR A 13 9.29 -6.11 7.05
CA TYR A 13 8.32 -5.06 6.81
C TYR A 13 8.43 -3.93 7.84
N GLN A 14 8.52 -4.28 9.12
CA GLN A 14 8.64 -3.28 10.18
C GLN A 14 9.93 -2.47 10.06
N ALA A 15 11.04 -3.14 9.72
CA ALA A 15 12.31 -2.47 9.48
C ALA A 15 12.22 -1.53 8.27
N PHE A 16 11.60 -1.96 7.18
CA PHE A 16 11.43 -1.14 5.98
C PHE A 16 10.52 0.05 6.23
N TRP A 17 9.44 -0.14 6.99
CA TRP A 17 8.58 0.96 7.38
C TRP A 17 9.38 2.03 8.13
N HIS A 18 10.21 1.61 9.07
CA HIS A 18 11.07 2.50 9.84
C HIS A 18 12.08 3.27 8.99
N LEU A 19 12.66 2.57 7.99
CA LEU A 19 13.70 3.14 7.13
C LEU A 19 13.13 4.06 6.04
N TYR A 20 11.99 3.72 5.47
CA TYR A 20 11.54 4.31 4.21
C TYR A 20 10.24 5.11 4.31
N HIS A 21 9.44 4.91 5.34
CA HIS A 21 8.27 5.73 5.55
C HIS A 21 8.62 6.95 6.39
N GLN A 22 8.28 8.13 5.86
CA GLN A 22 8.37 9.38 6.59
C GLN A 22 6.97 9.83 6.96
N LYS A 23 6.79 10.32 8.19
CA LYS A 23 5.53 10.94 8.58
C LYS A 23 5.30 12.18 7.74
N THR A 24 4.09 12.29 7.21
CA THR A 24 3.68 13.44 6.41
C THR A 24 2.45 14.07 7.02
N LYS A 25 2.10 15.27 6.57
CA LYS A 25 0.86 15.91 7.00
C LYS A 25 -0.32 15.03 6.66
N GLN A 26 -1.27 14.94 7.58
CA GLN A 26 -2.47 14.16 7.33
C GLN A 26 -3.31 14.81 6.23
N ILE A 27 -3.85 13.95 5.37
CA ILE A 27 -4.79 14.35 4.32
C ILE A 27 -6.17 13.89 4.77
N SER A 28 -7.16 14.75 4.65
CA SER A 28 -8.54 14.40 5.01
C SER A 28 -9.15 13.46 3.97
N LEU A 29 -9.34 12.20 4.35
CA LEU A 29 -9.89 11.15 3.50
C LEU A 29 -11.00 10.40 4.24
N THR A 30 -11.97 9.87 3.48
CA THR A 30 -12.94 8.91 4.03
C THR A 30 -12.20 7.64 4.48
N LEU A 31 -12.85 6.82 5.29
CA LEU A 31 -12.23 5.59 5.79
C LEU A 31 -11.75 4.67 4.65
N ASN A 32 -12.62 4.45 3.65
CA ASN A 32 -12.27 3.58 2.51
C ASN A 32 -11.04 4.12 1.75
N ALA A 33 -11.05 5.40 1.43
CA ALA A 33 -9.95 6.04 0.74
C ALA A 33 -8.66 5.98 1.56
N ARG A 34 -8.76 6.23 2.86
CA ARG A 34 -7.62 6.17 3.80
C ARG A 34 -7.00 4.78 3.82
N MET A 35 -7.82 3.73 3.91
CA MET A 35 -7.32 2.37 3.97
C MET A 35 -6.58 1.98 2.68
N ILE A 36 -7.10 2.35 1.52
CA ILE A 36 -6.45 2.10 0.23
C ILE A 36 -5.14 2.91 0.14
N PHE A 37 -5.18 4.17 0.50
CA PHE A 37 -3.99 5.03 0.53
C PHE A 37 -2.88 4.42 1.40
N ASN A 38 -3.23 3.94 2.59
CA ASN A 38 -2.27 3.31 3.49
C ASN A 38 -1.72 2.01 2.92
N GLU A 39 -2.54 1.18 2.28
CA GLU A 39 -2.08 -0.06 1.65
C GLU A 39 -1.12 0.18 0.49
N LEU A 40 -1.33 1.25 -0.27
CA LEU A 40 -0.38 1.65 -1.32
C LEU A 40 0.96 2.07 -0.70
N GLU A 41 0.96 2.80 0.40
CA GLU A 41 2.20 3.19 1.09
C GLU A 41 2.92 1.99 1.69
N ILE A 42 2.20 1.05 2.29
CA ILE A 42 2.78 -0.21 2.76
C ILE A 42 3.46 -0.95 1.60
N SER A 43 2.78 -1.05 0.48
CA SER A 43 3.32 -1.71 -0.72
C SER A 43 4.57 -0.99 -1.24
N ARG A 44 4.57 0.36 -1.27
CA ARG A 44 5.73 1.15 -1.66
C ARG A 44 6.96 0.82 -0.81
N VAL A 45 6.78 0.85 0.51
CA VAL A 45 7.86 0.59 1.47
C VAL A 45 8.42 -0.82 1.31
N GLU A 46 7.55 -1.80 1.13
CA GLU A 46 7.96 -3.20 0.93
C GLU A 46 8.70 -3.39 -0.39
N LEU A 47 8.19 -2.83 -1.47
CA LEU A 47 8.85 -2.91 -2.79
C LEU A 47 10.21 -2.21 -2.79
N LEU A 48 10.29 -1.04 -2.17
CA LEU A 48 11.55 -0.31 -2.05
C LEU A 48 12.57 -1.12 -1.22
N GLY A 49 12.14 -1.67 -0.08
CA GLY A 49 12.99 -2.50 0.75
C GLY A 49 13.50 -3.74 0.03
N CYS A 50 12.62 -4.44 -0.69
CA CYS A 50 13.00 -5.62 -1.47
C CYS A 50 13.94 -5.29 -2.63
N SER A 51 13.87 -4.09 -3.19
CA SER A 51 14.80 -3.65 -4.25
C SER A 51 16.21 -3.41 -3.71
N LYS A 52 16.34 -3.03 -2.45
CA LYS A 52 17.61 -2.73 -1.80
C LYS A 52 18.21 -3.93 -1.04
N TYR A 53 17.35 -4.82 -0.57
CA TYR A 53 17.72 -6.00 0.22
C TYR A 53 17.12 -7.25 -0.41
N LEU A 54 17.83 -7.83 -1.37
CA LEU A 54 17.33 -8.93 -2.20
C LEU A 54 16.88 -10.15 -1.39
N GLY A 55 17.52 -10.42 -0.27
CA GLY A 55 17.15 -11.54 0.61
C GLY A 55 15.77 -11.38 1.27
N SER A 56 15.24 -10.18 1.33
CA SER A 56 13.94 -9.92 1.97
C SER A 56 12.73 -10.25 1.09
N LYS A 57 12.92 -10.34 -0.23
CA LYS A 57 11.81 -10.56 -1.15
C LYS A 57 11.05 -11.85 -0.86
N SER A 58 11.76 -12.96 -0.65
CA SER A 58 11.12 -14.24 -0.33
C SER A 58 10.42 -14.21 1.04
N ASN A 59 10.99 -13.52 2.01
CA ASN A 59 10.39 -13.36 3.33
C ASN A 59 9.10 -12.55 3.28
N ILE A 60 9.11 -11.43 2.57
CA ILE A 60 7.93 -10.58 2.38
C ILE A 60 6.87 -11.33 1.57
N SER A 61 7.27 -12.06 0.53
CA SER A 61 6.36 -12.89 -0.27
C SER A 61 5.65 -13.94 0.58
N GLU A 62 6.38 -14.65 1.43
CA GLU A 62 5.79 -15.65 2.33
C GLU A 62 4.87 -15.02 3.38
N TYR A 63 5.22 -13.86 3.89
CA TYR A 63 4.35 -13.10 4.78
C TYR A 63 3.00 -12.78 4.12
N HIS A 64 3.02 -12.30 2.87
CA HIS A 64 1.79 -11.98 2.14
C HIS A 64 0.99 -13.23 1.75
N ASN A 65 1.66 -14.33 1.43
CA ASN A 65 0.98 -15.59 1.15
C ASN A 65 0.19 -16.07 2.37
N GLU A 66 0.80 -16.02 3.53
CA GLU A 66 0.15 -16.41 4.80
C GLU A 66 -0.98 -15.44 5.16
N LYS A 67 -0.75 -14.15 4.99
CA LYS A 67 -1.79 -13.13 5.23
C LYS A 67 -3.01 -13.37 4.34
N SER A 68 -2.79 -13.67 3.06
CA SER A 68 -3.86 -13.92 2.10
C SER A 68 -4.65 -15.18 2.44
N LEU A 69 -3.96 -16.23 2.91
CA LEU A 69 -4.62 -17.47 3.36
C LEU A 69 -5.59 -17.23 4.53
N ASN A 70 -5.32 -16.24 5.36
CA ASN A 70 -6.10 -15.96 6.56
C ASN A 70 -7.19 -14.89 6.35
N MET A 71 -7.35 -14.37 5.14
CA MET A 71 -8.35 -13.35 4.83
C MET A 71 -9.53 -13.98 4.09
N HIS A 72 -10.71 -13.97 4.71
CA HIS A 72 -11.88 -14.69 4.19
C HIS A 72 -13.11 -13.81 3.93
N ASP A 73 -13.21 -12.65 4.55
CA ASP A 73 -14.38 -11.79 4.40
C ASP A 73 -14.19 -10.80 3.23
N GLU A 74 -14.62 -11.22 2.06
CA GLU A 74 -14.53 -10.44 0.82
C GLU A 74 -15.28 -9.10 0.86
N LYS A 75 -16.17 -8.90 1.82
CA LYS A 75 -16.95 -7.66 1.98
C LYS A 75 -16.31 -6.69 2.95
N SER A 76 -15.33 -7.14 3.74
CA SER A 76 -14.67 -6.26 4.70
C SER A 76 -13.83 -5.20 3.99
N LEU A 77 -13.75 -4.02 4.60
CA LEU A 77 -12.89 -2.95 4.09
C LEU A 77 -11.42 -3.34 4.11
N THR A 78 -11.00 -4.10 5.12
CA THR A 78 -9.62 -4.59 5.22
C THR A 78 -9.24 -5.47 4.04
N TYR A 79 -10.12 -6.41 3.68
CA TYR A 79 -9.92 -7.30 2.53
C TYR A 79 -9.82 -6.50 1.23
N LEU A 80 -10.79 -5.61 1.01
CA LEU A 80 -10.84 -4.79 -0.20
C LEU A 80 -9.65 -3.85 -0.30
N ALA A 81 -9.28 -3.17 0.78
CA ALA A 81 -8.13 -2.26 0.79
C ALA A 81 -6.81 -3.00 0.53
N TYR A 82 -6.66 -4.20 1.09
CA TYR A 82 -5.47 -5.01 0.87
C TYR A 82 -5.25 -5.34 -0.61
N GLY A 83 -6.34 -5.45 -1.37
CA GLY A 83 -6.27 -5.61 -2.83
C GLY A 83 -5.45 -4.52 -3.51
N ALA A 84 -5.46 -3.30 -3.01
CA ALA A 84 -4.65 -2.20 -3.57
C ALA A 84 -3.15 -2.46 -3.41
N ASN A 85 -2.73 -2.99 -2.25
CA ASN A 85 -1.35 -3.41 -2.03
C ASN A 85 -0.91 -4.44 -3.07
N LEU A 86 -1.73 -5.47 -3.28
CA LEU A 86 -1.45 -6.53 -4.24
C LEU A 86 -1.51 -6.04 -5.69
N TRP A 87 -2.42 -5.12 -5.98
CA TRP A 87 -2.53 -4.50 -7.31
C TRP A 87 -1.21 -3.82 -7.72
N LEU A 88 -0.60 -3.08 -6.82
CA LEU A 88 0.68 -2.44 -7.09
C LEU A 88 1.78 -3.49 -7.31
N LYS A 89 1.86 -4.49 -6.43
CA LYS A 89 2.86 -5.56 -6.53
C LYS A 89 2.72 -6.40 -7.78
N ASN A 90 1.49 -6.59 -8.27
CA ASN A 90 1.23 -7.41 -9.46
C ASN A 90 1.85 -6.83 -10.74
N ALA A 91 2.17 -5.55 -10.76
CA ALA A 91 2.86 -4.92 -11.90
C ALA A 91 4.38 -5.01 -11.79
N THR A 92 4.89 -5.65 -10.75
CA THR A 92 6.32 -5.87 -10.52
C THR A 92 6.63 -7.36 -10.69
N ASN A 93 7.88 -7.75 -10.44
CA ASN A 93 8.27 -9.16 -10.42
C ASN A 93 8.02 -9.84 -9.07
N PHE A 94 7.13 -9.30 -8.25
CA PHE A 94 6.79 -9.87 -6.95
C PHE A 94 5.86 -11.08 -7.14
N ASP A 95 6.20 -12.21 -6.51
CA ASP A 95 5.41 -13.43 -6.64
C ASP A 95 4.17 -13.37 -5.74
N LEU A 96 2.99 -13.54 -6.34
CA LEU A 96 1.73 -13.59 -5.63
C LEU A 96 1.15 -15.00 -5.65
N SER A 97 0.70 -15.48 -4.49
CA SER A 97 0.01 -16.76 -4.38
C SER A 97 -1.37 -16.74 -5.08
N ASN A 98 -1.96 -17.90 -5.28
CA ASN A 98 -3.32 -17.98 -5.82
C ASN A 98 -4.32 -17.26 -4.92
N GLU A 99 -4.18 -17.36 -3.61
CA GLU A 99 -5.02 -16.68 -2.63
C GLU A 99 -4.87 -15.15 -2.74
N SER A 100 -3.65 -14.67 -2.90
CA SER A 100 -3.40 -13.24 -3.15
C SER A 100 -4.04 -12.79 -4.46
N MET A 101 -3.92 -13.58 -5.52
CA MET A 101 -4.54 -13.25 -6.81
C MET A 101 -6.07 -13.22 -6.70
N ASN A 102 -6.68 -14.08 -5.90
CA ASN A 102 -8.13 -14.04 -5.65
C ASN A 102 -8.54 -12.73 -4.98
N ILE A 103 -7.79 -12.27 -3.99
CA ILE A 103 -8.05 -10.98 -3.34
C ILE A 103 -7.92 -9.84 -4.35
N LEU A 104 -6.90 -9.86 -5.18
CA LEU A 104 -6.70 -8.87 -6.23
C LEU A 104 -7.87 -8.85 -7.22
N GLN A 105 -8.38 -10.01 -7.62
CA GLN A 105 -9.53 -10.09 -8.53
C GLN A 105 -10.80 -9.49 -7.91
N VAL A 106 -11.04 -9.73 -6.62
CA VAL A 106 -12.17 -9.12 -5.91
C VAL A 106 -12.02 -7.59 -5.88
N PHE A 107 -10.83 -7.09 -5.58
CA PHE A 107 -10.52 -5.66 -5.63
C PHE A 107 -10.76 -5.07 -7.02
N ASN A 108 -10.22 -5.70 -8.06
CA ASN A 108 -10.36 -5.24 -9.43
C ASN A 108 -11.83 -5.16 -9.84
N LYS A 109 -12.63 -6.15 -9.48
CA LYS A 109 -14.05 -6.18 -9.77
C LYS A 109 -14.82 -5.11 -9.01
N LYS A 110 -14.53 -4.95 -7.72
CA LYS A 110 -15.22 -3.98 -6.87
C LYS A 110 -15.05 -2.55 -7.35
N PHE A 111 -13.84 -2.20 -7.78
CA PHE A 111 -13.50 -0.83 -8.18
C PHE A 111 -13.41 -0.64 -9.70
N ASN A 112 -13.84 -1.62 -10.49
CA ASN A 112 -13.81 -1.58 -11.95
C ASN A 112 -12.42 -1.23 -12.49
N ILE A 113 -11.39 -1.87 -11.92
CA ILE A 113 -10.02 -1.68 -12.35
C ILE A 113 -9.81 -2.31 -13.72
N ASP A 114 -9.35 -1.52 -14.67
CA ASP A 114 -9.05 -1.95 -16.03
C ASP A 114 -7.73 -1.34 -16.52
N HIS A 115 -7.44 -1.50 -17.80
CA HIS A 115 -6.19 -1.02 -18.40
C HIS A 115 -6.03 0.50 -18.38
N SER A 116 -7.11 1.26 -18.19
CA SER A 116 -7.01 2.72 -18.08
C SER A 116 -6.20 3.17 -16.85
N LEU A 117 -6.02 2.28 -15.87
CA LEU A 117 -5.27 2.55 -14.65
C LEU A 117 -3.81 2.07 -14.73
N ASP A 118 -3.40 1.41 -15.81
CA ASP A 118 -2.03 0.92 -15.95
C ASP A 118 -1.01 2.05 -15.94
N SER A 119 -1.33 3.17 -16.58
CA SER A 119 -0.43 4.33 -16.63
C SER A 119 -0.14 4.91 -15.25
N ILE A 120 -1.16 5.05 -14.40
CA ILE A 120 -0.94 5.58 -13.05
C ILE A 120 -0.20 4.58 -12.18
N ARG A 121 -0.43 3.27 -12.36
CA ARG A 121 0.31 2.24 -11.67
C ARG A 121 1.80 2.27 -12.02
N ASP A 122 2.12 2.41 -13.29
CA ASP A 122 3.49 2.53 -13.76
C ASP A 122 4.17 3.76 -13.14
N LYS A 123 3.48 4.89 -13.08
CA LYS A 123 4.00 6.10 -12.43
C LYS A 123 4.23 5.91 -10.94
N LEU A 124 3.35 5.21 -10.24
CA LEU A 124 3.53 4.88 -8.82
C LEU A 124 4.83 4.07 -8.64
N ILE A 125 5.05 3.06 -9.47
CA ILE A 125 6.26 2.23 -9.40
C ILE A 125 7.51 3.04 -9.73
N GLU A 126 7.47 3.90 -10.74
CA GLU A 126 8.57 4.78 -11.11
C GLU A 126 8.95 5.75 -9.98
N ASN A 127 8.00 6.14 -9.14
CA ASN A 127 8.19 7.07 -8.03
C ASN A 127 8.29 6.37 -6.67
N ILE A 128 8.68 5.12 -6.65
CA ILE A 128 8.75 4.32 -5.43
C ILE A 128 9.70 4.94 -4.38
N GLU A 129 10.74 5.65 -4.80
CA GLU A 129 11.70 6.30 -3.91
C GLU A 129 11.25 7.70 -3.47
N ASP A 130 10.27 8.29 -4.13
CA ASP A 130 9.76 9.63 -3.84
C ASP A 130 8.39 9.54 -3.18
N GLN A 131 8.38 9.47 -1.84
CA GLN A 131 7.13 9.30 -1.08
C GLN A 131 6.13 10.43 -1.39
N ARG A 132 6.58 11.66 -1.51
CA ARG A 132 5.70 12.79 -1.74
C ARG A 132 4.98 12.70 -3.09
N GLU A 133 5.73 12.37 -4.14
CA GLU A 133 5.15 12.18 -5.47
C GLU A 133 4.26 10.94 -5.51
N PHE A 134 4.68 9.86 -4.84
CA PHE A 134 3.88 8.66 -4.72
C PHE A 134 2.54 8.93 -4.03
N GLU A 135 2.52 9.75 -3.00
CA GLU A 135 1.28 10.15 -2.31
C GLU A 135 0.35 10.94 -3.23
N LYS A 136 0.88 11.87 -4.01
CA LYS A 136 0.07 12.61 -5.00
C LYS A 136 -0.57 11.68 -6.03
N LEU A 137 0.20 10.73 -6.53
CA LEU A 137 -0.27 9.73 -7.48
C LEU A 137 -1.30 8.80 -6.85
N SER A 138 -1.14 8.46 -5.58
CA SER A 138 -2.12 7.67 -4.83
C SER A 138 -3.45 8.39 -4.71
N ILE A 139 -3.44 9.70 -4.47
CA ILE A 139 -4.66 10.53 -4.46
C ILE A 139 -5.31 10.54 -5.85
N GLU A 140 -4.52 10.69 -6.91
CA GLU A 140 -5.01 10.64 -8.27
C GLU A 140 -5.69 9.29 -8.58
N PHE A 141 -5.10 8.19 -8.11
CA PHE A 141 -5.70 6.87 -8.22
C PHE A 141 -7.05 6.81 -7.50
N LEU A 142 -7.13 7.32 -6.28
CA LEU A 142 -8.38 7.38 -5.52
C LEU A 142 -9.45 8.22 -6.23
N GLN A 143 -9.06 9.31 -6.89
CA GLN A 143 -9.97 10.12 -7.70
C GLN A 143 -10.52 9.30 -8.88
N LYS A 144 -9.67 8.52 -9.54
CA LYS A 144 -10.08 7.65 -10.64
C LYS A 144 -11.03 6.54 -10.20
N LEU A 145 -10.95 6.12 -8.94
CA LEU A 145 -11.90 5.17 -8.34
C LEU A 145 -13.16 5.83 -7.80
N ASN A 146 -13.31 7.15 -7.95
CA ASN A 146 -14.42 7.94 -7.40
C ASN A 146 -14.54 7.88 -5.87
N LEU A 147 -13.41 7.65 -5.18
CA LEU A 147 -13.33 7.66 -3.72
C LEU A 147 -12.94 9.03 -3.16
N VAL A 148 -12.44 9.90 -4.01
CA VAL A 148 -12.11 11.28 -3.72
C VAL A 148 -12.60 12.12 -4.90
N LYS A 149 -13.41 13.15 -4.66
CA LYS A 149 -13.99 13.97 -5.75
C LYS A 149 -13.01 15.02 -6.23
N ASP A 150 -12.41 15.75 -5.28
CA ASP A 150 -11.46 16.83 -5.54
C ASP A 150 -10.17 16.50 -4.81
N ALA A 151 -9.08 17.20 -5.16
CA ALA A 151 -7.83 17.08 -4.40
C ALA A 151 -8.12 17.40 -2.93
N PRO A 152 -7.90 16.48 -1.98
CA PRO A 152 -8.21 16.71 -0.59
C PRO A 152 -7.30 17.82 -0.04
N HIS A 153 -7.86 18.65 0.82
CA HIS A 153 -7.08 19.63 1.55
C HIS A 153 -6.22 18.94 2.60
N GLU A 154 -5.02 19.46 2.82
CA GLU A 154 -4.22 19.04 3.96
C GLU A 154 -5.00 19.36 5.23
N ASP A 155 -5.03 18.38 6.14
CA ASP A 155 -5.63 18.59 7.44
C ASP A 155 -4.78 19.63 8.19
N GLU A 156 -5.42 20.68 8.67
CA GLU A 156 -4.76 21.74 9.47
C GLU A 156 -4.42 21.26 10.88
N SER A 157 -4.75 20.02 11.22
CA SER A 157 -4.37 19.42 12.48
C SER A 157 -2.84 19.36 12.63
N ILE A 158 -2.40 19.20 13.87
CA ILE A 158 -1.00 19.13 14.24
C ILE A 158 -0.27 18.09 13.38
N ASP A 159 0.84 18.51 12.77
CA ASP A 159 1.74 17.61 12.08
C ASP A 159 2.24 16.56 13.08
N PRO A 160 2.09 15.25 12.79
CA PRO A 160 2.58 14.21 13.69
C PRO A 160 4.07 14.28 14.01
N ASP A 161 4.85 14.95 13.16
CA ASP A 161 6.28 15.13 13.35
C ASP A 161 6.61 16.34 14.23
N GLU A 162 5.65 17.19 14.53
CA GLU A 162 5.87 18.33 15.41
C GLU A 162 5.72 17.92 16.87
N ALA A 163 6.66 18.38 17.69
CA ALA A 163 6.57 18.14 19.13
C ALA A 163 5.37 18.90 19.72
N PRO A 164 4.67 18.35 20.73
CA PRO A 164 3.61 19.08 21.41
C PRO A 164 4.12 20.42 21.94
N GLY A 165 3.42 21.48 21.65
CA GLY A 165 3.80 22.82 22.09
C GLY A 165 4.60 23.63 21.07
N THR A 166 4.99 23.06 19.95
CA THR A 166 5.67 23.82 18.88
C THR A 166 4.70 24.67 18.07
N ASN A 167 3.41 24.46 18.25
CA ASN A 167 2.33 25.19 17.57
C ASN A 167 1.70 26.28 18.42
N ASP A 168 2.31 26.66 19.51
CA ASP A 168 1.80 27.69 20.40
C ASP A 168 1.93 29.09 19.80
#